data_1cf5703641b829d66404fa6e7df3e6dc
#
_entry.id   1cf5703641b829d66404fa6e7df3e6dc
#
_cell.length_a   1.000
_cell.length_b   1.000
_cell.length_c   1.000
_cell.angle_alpha   90.00
_cell.angle_beta   90.00
_cell.angle_gamma   90.00
#
_symmetry.space_group_name_H-M   'P 1'
#
loop_
_entity.id
_entity.type
_entity.pdbx_description
1 polymer ?
#
loop_
_entity_poly.entity_id
_entity_poly.type
_entity_poly.pdbx_seq_one_letter_code
_entity_poly.pdbx_strand_id
1 'polypeptide(L)'
;LIRAPEPGATEVFLHKRPHRGIWGGLHCLPVFQDEASIQAAIGQFPGRWECRVHPSIAHVLTHKDLMLHPISIAVSDQVTGPPHLRGAWYRQWSELGLPAPVRKWLDALLGAQPFGEN
;
A
#
# COMPACT_ATOMS: atom_id res chain seq x y z
N LEU A 1 -1.85 -1.87 -3.08
CA LEU A 1 -2.98 -2.11 -3.98
C LEU A 1 -3.93 -0.92 -3.93
N ILE A 2 -4.36 -0.47 -5.08
CA ILE A 2 -5.27 0.67 -5.21
C ILE A 2 -6.44 0.24 -6.07
N ARG A 3 -7.64 0.62 -5.64
CA ARG A 3 -8.83 0.38 -6.46
C ARG A 3 -9.75 1.61 -6.37
N ALA A 4 -10.59 1.78 -7.39
CA ALA A 4 -11.55 2.88 -7.44
C ALA A 4 -12.91 2.31 -7.81
N PRO A 5 -13.71 1.86 -6.82
CA PRO A 5 -15.01 1.26 -7.10
C PRO A 5 -15.97 2.22 -7.78
N GLU A 6 -15.75 3.52 -7.62
CA GLU A 6 -16.52 4.52 -8.32
C GLU A 6 -15.66 5.76 -8.53
N PRO A 7 -16.00 6.63 -9.47
CA PRO A 7 -15.21 7.82 -9.74
C PRO A 7 -15.02 8.67 -8.48
N GLY A 8 -13.78 9.06 -8.22
CA GLY A 8 -13.45 9.88 -7.06
C GLY A 8 -13.34 9.13 -5.74
N ALA A 9 -13.54 7.83 -5.75
CA ALA A 9 -13.50 7.01 -4.54
C ALA A 9 -12.33 6.04 -4.58
N THR A 10 -11.12 6.57 -4.54
CA THR A 10 -9.91 5.74 -4.53
C THR A 10 -9.72 5.11 -3.16
N GLU A 11 -9.45 3.81 -3.16
CA GLU A 11 -9.20 3.06 -1.94
C GLU A 11 -7.84 2.39 -2.00
N VAL A 12 -7.19 2.30 -0.85
CA VAL A 12 -5.90 1.63 -0.72
C VAL A 12 -6.06 0.47 0.26
N PHE A 13 -5.40 -0.66 -0.04
CA PHE A 13 -5.43 -1.82 0.82
C PHE A 13 -4.37 -1.68 1.91
N LEU A 14 -4.78 -1.76 3.17
CA LEU A 14 -3.89 -1.70 4.31
C LEU A 14 -4.18 -2.87 5.24
N HIS A 15 -3.14 -3.35 5.92
CA HIS A 15 -3.28 -4.41 6.90
C HIS A 15 -2.53 -4.03 8.16
N LYS A 16 -2.96 -4.58 9.30
CA LYS A 16 -2.29 -4.33 10.57
C LYS A 16 -1.17 -5.35 10.75
N ARG A 17 0.03 -4.83 11.00
CA ARG A 17 1.18 -5.70 11.20
C ARG A 17 1.13 -6.37 12.57
N PRO A 18 1.73 -7.56 12.70
CA PRO A 18 1.87 -8.20 14.02
C PRO A 18 2.58 -7.26 14.99
N HIS A 19 2.36 -7.46 16.28
CA HIS A 19 2.97 -6.60 17.30
C HIS A 19 4.47 -6.74 17.42
N ARG A 20 5.07 -7.70 16.75
CA ARG A 20 6.52 -7.93 16.78
C ARG A 20 7.15 -7.44 15.49
N GLY A 21 8.43 -7.08 15.59
CA GLY A 21 9.22 -6.69 14.45
C GLY A 21 9.07 -5.23 14.09
N ILE A 22 9.60 -4.88 12.92
CA ILE A 22 9.57 -3.51 12.43
C ILE A 22 8.12 -3.09 12.22
N TRP A 23 7.78 -1.92 12.74
CA TRP A 23 6.46 -1.32 12.59
C TRP A 23 5.34 -2.17 13.19
N GLY A 24 5.66 -2.91 14.27
CA GLY A 24 4.69 -3.78 14.92
C GLY A 24 3.46 -3.02 15.38
N GLY A 25 2.28 -3.59 15.12
CA GLY A 25 1.03 -2.99 15.52
C GLY A 25 0.52 -1.87 14.65
N LEU A 26 1.33 -1.37 13.72
CA LEU A 26 0.92 -0.31 12.81
C LEU A 26 0.22 -0.88 11.57
N HIS A 27 -0.62 -0.07 10.95
CA HIS A 27 -1.16 -0.42 9.64
C HIS A 27 -0.09 -0.16 8.59
N CYS A 28 -0.06 -0.97 7.57
CA CYS A 28 0.95 -0.86 6.53
C CYS A 28 0.45 -1.40 5.21
N LEU A 29 1.15 -1.03 4.14
CA LEU A 29 0.95 -1.63 2.84
C LEU A 29 1.48 -3.06 2.86
N PRO A 30 0.94 -3.96 2.02
CA PRO A 30 1.53 -5.30 1.91
C PRO A 30 2.99 -5.23 1.54
N VAL A 31 3.80 -6.03 2.21
CA VAL A 31 5.24 -6.08 2.00
C VAL A 31 5.63 -7.45 1.48
N PHE A 32 6.42 -7.47 0.40
CA PHE A 32 6.92 -8.70 -0.20
C PHE A 32 8.44 -8.67 -0.19
N GLN A 33 9.04 -9.84 -0.11
CA GLN A 33 10.49 -9.93 -0.03
C GLN A 33 11.17 -9.75 -1.38
N ASP A 34 10.46 -10.09 -2.46
CA ASP A 34 11.04 -10.00 -3.80
C ASP A 34 9.96 -9.79 -4.83
N GLU A 35 10.39 -9.49 -6.05
CA GLU A 35 9.49 -9.22 -7.14
C GLU A 35 8.72 -10.46 -7.58
N ALA A 36 9.32 -11.63 -7.49
CA ALA A 36 8.64 -12.87 -7.86
C ALA A 36 7.41 -13.10 -6.99
N SER A 37 7.50 -12.80 -5.70
CA SER A 37 6.37 -12.94 -4.79
C SER A 37 5.24 -11.98 -5.16
N ILE A 38 5.58 -10.76 -5.58
CA ILE A 38 4.58 -9.79 -6.02
C ILE A 38 3.88 -10.29 -7.27
N GLN A 39 4.64 -10.79 -8.24
CA GLN A 39 4.08 -11.29 -9.50
C GLN A 39 3.15 -12.49 -9.26
N ALA A 40 3.54 -13.37 -8.35
CA ALA A 40 2.70 -14.51 -8.01
C ALA A 40 1.37 -14.07 -7.40
N ALA A 41 1.40 -13.06 -6.54
CA ALA A 41 0.18 -12.53 -5.92
C ALA A 41 -0.72 -11.86 -6.95
N ILE A 42 -0.13 -11.03 -7.82
CA ILE A 42 -0.87 -10.30 -8.85
C ILE A 42 -1.55 -11.26 -9.82
N GLY A 43 -0.87 -12.35 -10.16
CA GLY A 43 -1.41 -13.32 -11.11
C GLY A 43 -2.69 -13.98 -10.64
N GLN A 44 -3.02 -13.88 -9.37
CA GLN A 44 -4.25 -14.45 -8.83
C GLN A 44 -5.41 -13.45 -8.78
N PHE A 45 -5.16 -12.19 -9.11
CA PHE A 45 -6.21 -11.17 -9.02
C PHE A 45 -7.18 -11.29 -10.20
N PRO A 46 -8.49 -11.19 -9.94
CA PRO A 46 -9.47 -11.14 -11.01
C PRO A 46 -9.42 -9.80 -11.73
N GLY A 47 -9.75 -9.83 -13.02
CA GLY A 47 -9.85 -8.60 -13.79
C GLY A 47 -8.50 -8.06 -14.22
N ARG A 48 -8.51 -6.81 -14.66
CA ARG A 48 -7.30 -6.15 -15.13
C ARG A 48 -6.55 -5.53 -13.97
N TRP A 49 -5.25 -5.42 -14.13
CA TRP A 49 -4.43 -4.70 -13.19
C TRP A 49 -3.33 -3.94 -13.94
N GLU A 50 -2.83 -2.89 -13.30
CA GLU A 50 -1.82 -2.03 -13.88
C GLU A 50 -0.78 -1.74 -12.81
N CYS A 51 0.48 -1.92 -13.15
CA CYS A 51 1.57 -1.85 -12.21
C CYS A 51 2.48 -0.67 -12.52
N ARG A 52 2.87 0.09 -11.51
CA ARG A 52 3.79 1.21 -11.67
C ARG A 52 4.87 1.14 -10.59
N VAL A 53 6.12 1.21 -11.03
CA VAL A 53 7.26 1.23 -10.12
C VAL A 53 7.58 2.68 -9.77
N HIS A 54 7.80 2.93 -8.49
CA HIS A 54 8.10 4.27 -7.99
C HIS A 54 9.55 4.35 -7.52
N PRO A 55 10.10 5.56 -7.35
CA PRO A 55 11.46 5.70 -6.82
C PRO A 55 11.61 5.07 -5.45
N SER A 56 12.77 4.50 -5.20
CA SER A 56 13.08 3.89 -3.91
C SER A 56 13.15 4.93 -2.81
N ILE A 57 12.84 4.52 -1.59
CA ILE A 57 12.86 5.37 -0.41
C ILE A 57 13.81 4.79 0.61
N ALA A 58 14.78 5.59 1.06
CA ALA A 58 15.66 5.20 2.15
C ALA A 58 15.02 5.63 3.47
N HIS A 59 14.97 4.72 4.44
CA HIS A 59 14.44 5.02 5.75
C HIS A 59 15.40 4.47 6.81
N VAL A 60 15.90 5.36 7.66
CA VAL A 60 16.88 4.99 8.68
C VAL A 60 16.17 4.62 9.97
N LEU A 61 16.44 3.42 10.48
CA LEU A 61 16.00 2.97 11.78
C LEU A 61 17.18 3.01 12.74
N THR A 62 16.89 2.90 14.03
CA THR A 62 17.92 2.96 15.05
C THR A 62 19.04 1.97 14.81
N HIS A 63 18.71 0.76 14.37
CA HIS A 63 19.69 -0.31 14.24
C HIS A 63 19.91 -0.80 12.83
N LYS A 64 19.24 -0.22 11.84
CA LYS A 64 19.42 -0.61 10.44
C LYS A 64 18.82 0.41 9.51
N ASP A 65 19.27 0.38 8.27
CA ASP A 65 18.68 1.17 7.20
C ASP A 65 17.77 0.29 6.38
N LEU A 66 16.64 0.84 6.00
CA LEU A 66 15.71 0.18 5.11
C LEU A 66 15.72 0.86 3.75
N MET A 67 15.72 0.05 2.70
CA MET A 67 15.50 0.55 1.36
C MET A 67 14.15 0.02 0.91
N LEU A 68 13.19 0.92 0.73
CA LEU A 68 11.84 0.57 0.33
C LEU A 68 11.69 0.77 -1.17
N HIS A 69 11.03 -0.18 -1.82
CA HIS A 69 10.81 -0.14 -3.26
C HIS A 69 9.31 -0.14 -3.53
N PRO A 70 8.68 1.04 -3.53
CA PRO A 70 7.22 1.11 -3.68
C PRO A 70 6.77 0.75 -5.08
N ILE A 71 5.73 -0.05 -5.16
CA ILE A 71 5.08 -0.41 -6.40
C ILE A 71 3.59 -0.21 -6.20
N SER A 72 2.96 0.60 -7.03
CA SER A 72 1.51 0.75 -6.98
C SER A 72 0.88 -0.17 -8.02
N ILE A 73 -0.19 -0.83 -7.62
CA ILE A 73 -0.90 -1.75 -8.49
C ILE A 73 -2.37 -1.36 -8.46
N ALA A 74 -2.85 -0.85 -9.57
CA ALA A 74 -4.27 -0.52 -9.72
C ALA A 74 -4.99 -1.79 -10.12
N VAL A 75 -5.97 -2.18 -9.33
CA VAL A 75 -6.69 -3.45 -9.52
C VAL A 75 -8.19 -3.19 -9.67
N SER A 76 -8.90 -4.21 -10.13
CA SER A 76 -10.35 -4.12 -10.25
C SER A 76 -10.98 -4.13 -8.86
N ASP A 77 -12.20 -3.59 -8.76
CA ASP A 77 -12.90 -3.55 -7.48
C ASP A 77 -13.37 -4.92 -7.00
N GLN A 78 -13.16 -5.96 -7.81
CA GLN A 78 -13.43 -7.34 -7.40
C GLN A 78 -12.31 -7.92 -6.55
N VAL A 79 -11.15 -7.28 -6.51
CA VAL A 79 -10.02 -7.76 -5.72
C VAL A 79 -10.28 -7.47 -4.25
N THR A 80 -10.27 -8.50 -3.43
CA THR A 80 -10.50 -8.36 -1.99
C THR A 80 -9.21 -8.13 -1.22
N GLY A 81 -8.07 -8.52 -1.77
CA GLY A 81 -6.76 -8.32 -1.16
C GLY A 81 -5.78 -9.39 -1.59
N PRO A 82 -4.52 -9.30 -1.13
CA PRO A 82 -3.53 -10.32 -1.42
C PRO A 82 -3.92 -11.64 -0.76
N PRO A 83 -3.53 -12.78 -1.37
CA PRO A 83 -3.78 -14.08 -0.75
C PRO A 83 -3.16 -14.17 0.63
N HIS A 84 -3.90 -14.77 1.56
CA HIS A 84 -3.41 -15.04 2.92
C HIS A 84 -3.06 -13.81 3.74
N LEU A 85 -3.48 -12.63 3.32
CA LEU A 85 -3.23 -11.41 4.07
C LEU A 85 -4.56 -10.75 4.44
N ARG A 86 -4.80 -10.59 5.72
CA ARG A 86 -6.00 -9.93 6.20
C ARG A 86 -5.81 -8.42 6.23
N GLY A 87 -6.75 -7.71 5.69
CA GLY A 87 -6.72 -6.28 5.70
C GLY A 87 -8.03 -5.71 5.22
N ALA A 88 -8.03 -4.44 4.92
CA ALA A 88 -9.24 -3.76 4.46
C ALA A 88 -8.86 -2.66 3.49
N TRP A 89 -9.87 -2.18 2.78
CA TRP A 89 -9.72 -1.08 1.85
C TRP A 89 -10.11 0.21 2.56
N TYR A 90 -9.26 1.23 2.46
CA TYR A 90 -9.45 2.49 3.14
C TYR A 90 -9.48 3.64 2.14
N ARG A 91 -10.46 4.52 2.30
CA ARG A 91 -10.52 5.78 1.54
C ARG A 91 -9.74 6.88 2.25
N GLN A 92 -9.62 6.77 3.57
CA GLN A 92 -8.90 7.73 4.40
C GLN A 92 -8.03 6.97 5.37
N TRP A 93 -6.84 7.48 5.60
CA TRP A 93 -5.87 6.82 6.48
C TRP A 93 -5.24 7.79 7.50
N SER A 94 -5.72 9.03 7.56
CA SER A 94 -5.12 10.03 8.44
C SER A 94 -5.16 9.64 9.91
N GLU A 95 -6.16 8.86 10.33
CA GLU A 95 -6.30 8.46 11.73
C GLU A 95 -5.68 7.12 12.05
N LEU A 96 -5.13 6.46 11.07
CA LEU A 96 -4.47 5.18 11.28
C LEU A 96 -3.02 5.40 11.71
N GLY A 97 -2.50 4.50 12.54
CA GLY A 97 -1.08 4.49 12.83
C GLY A 97 -0.34 3.87 11.66
N LEU A 98 0.36 4.69 10.89
CA LEU A 98 1.16 4.25 9.76
C LEU A 98 2.63 4.59 10.00
N PRO A 99 3.55 3.75 9.49
CA PRO A 99 4.97 4.15 9.50
C PRO A 99 5.15 5.46 8.75
N ALA A 100 6.04 6.31 9.24
CA ALA A 100 6.25 7.63 8.64
C ALA A 100 6.49 7.60 7.14
N PRO A 101 7.39 6.73 6.61
CA PRO A 101 7.62 6.72 5.17
C PRO A 101 6.40 6.25 4.38
N VAL A 102 5.57 5.36 4.95
CA VAL A 102 4.36 4.90 4.29
C VAL A 102 3.33 6.02 4.23
N ARG A 103 3.13 6.71 5.34
CA ARG A 103 2.19 7.85 5.39
C ARG A 103 2.60 8.93 4.40
N LYS A 104 3.87 9.29 4.40
CA LYS A 104 4.38 10.32 3.51
C LYS A 104 4.19 9.94 2.05
N TRP A 105 4.46 8.69 1.71
CA TRP A 105 4.32 8.21 0.34
C TRP A 105 2.86 8.18 -0.11
N LEU A 106 1.95 7.70 0.76
CA LEU A 106 0.53 7.67 0.44
C LEU A 106 -0.03 9.07 0.28
N ASP A 107 0.35 9.99 1.17
CA ASP A 107 -0.12 11.37 1.07
C ASP A 107 0.36 12.02 -0.23
N ALA A 108 1.59 11.75 -0.63
CA ALA A 108 2.12 12.31 -1.87
C ALA A 108 1.44 11.71 -3.10
N LEU A 109 1.13 10.42 -3.07
CA LEU A 109 0.55 9.74 -4.21
C LEU A 109 -0.95 9.98 -4.34
N LEU A 110 -1.68 9.95 -3.25
CA LEU A 110 -3.14 9.96 -3.24
C LEU A 110 -3.76 11.12 -2.47
N GLY A 111 -3.08 11.57 -1.43
CA GLY A 111 -3.71 12.45 -0.47
C GLY A 111 -4.01 13.84 -0.97
N ALA A 112 -3.25 14.33 -1.93
CA ALA A 112 -3.41 15.69 -2.44
C ALA A 112 -4.43 15.80 -3.57
N GLN A 113 -4.86 14.68 -4.11
CA GLN A 113 -5.68 14.71 -5.30
C GLN A 113 -6.99 15.42 -5.18
N PRO A 114 -7.81 15.06 -4.22
CA PRO A 114 -9.17 15.59 -4.19
C PRO A 114 -9.20 17.02 -3.77
N PHE A 115 -8.18 17.48 -3.20
CA PHE A 115 -8.25 18.79 -2.64
C PHE A 115 -7.88 19.83 -3.61
N GLY A 116 -7.32 19.49 -4.50
CA GLY A 116 -6.97 20.52 -5.44
C GLY A 116 -7.99 21.51 -5.55
N GLU A 117 -7.97 20.81 -4.92
CA GLU A 117 -8.29 21.49 -5.35
C GLU A 117 -8.89 22.08 -5.45
N ASN A 118 -9.06 21.80 -5.11
CA ASN A 118 -9.64 22.43 -5.16
C ASN A 118 -9.91 22.93 -5.09
#